data_dbca1ee4c0e012abc59578ec1561ef0f
#
_entry.id   dbca1ee4c0e012abc59578ec1561ef0f
#
_cell.length_a   1.000
_cell.length_b   1.000
_cell.length_c   1.000
_cell.angle_alpha   90.00
_cell.angle_beta   90.00
_cell.angle_gamma   90.00
#
_symmetry.space_group_name_H-M   'P 1'
#
loop_
_entity.id
_entity.type
_entity.pdbx_description
1 polymer ?
#
loop_
_entity_poly.entity_id
_entity_poly.type
_entity_poly.pdbx_seq_one_letter_code
_entity_poly.pdbx_strand_id
1 'polypeptide(L)'
;MVALCALVATAQRPRRFHQQLPPGNYSGIAALGDNRYAIVSDKSETDGFFIVRMEIDTVKGRITSLENEGYQSSGLPNRDMEAVCYRPSTNTVFIAGEKDNEVYEYQLDGQRTGRRLEMPEAFKGADHNYGIESLTYDARRHLFYVTSEHVLKGDSLLRIQTFGDDLLPRRQYLYRADKPISSKHIYGVAELCALDDGRLLVMERQIRVPRLKIGASTTIRIYETEPLDDVLLQKHLVKEIHTRINLVSRRFANYEGLCQPFPGWLLLVADSQNRFKGFLRDWFLLTSF
;
A
#
# COMPACT_ATOMS: atom_id res chain seq x y z
N MET A 1 9.97 -30.14 29.04
CA MET A 1 10.10 -30.45 27.61
C MET A 1 9.43 -29.32 26.84
N VAL A 2 10.20 -28.37 26.33
CA VAL A 2 9.68 -27.24 25.53
C VAL A 2 9.66 -27.76 24.10
N ALA A 3 8.45 -27.92 23.53
CA ALA A 3 8.29 -28.27 22.13
C ALA A 3 8.70 -27.08 21.26
N LEU A 4 9.84 -27.17 20.62
CA LEU A 4 10.28 -26.25 19.60
C LEU A 4 9.41 -26.49 18.36
N CYS A 5 8.32 -25.72 18.19
CA CYS A 5 7.60 -25.67 16.92
C CYS A 5 8.52 -24.98 15.90
N ALA A 6 9.20 -25.79 15.10
CA ALA A 6 9.89 -25.28 13.91
C ALA A 6 8.79 -24.78 12.94
N LEU A 7 8.63 -23.46 12.84
CA LEU A 7 7.90 -22.84 11.74
C LEU A 7 8.62 -23.22 10.45
N VAL A 8 8.07 -24.19 9.74
CA VAL A 8 8.46 -24.45 8.36
C VAL A 8 8.01 -23.22 7.56
N ALA A 9 8.96 -22.37 7.23
CA ALA A 9 8.73 -21.27 6.30
C ALA A 9 8.39 -21.85 4.92
N THR A 10 7.12 -22.17 4.73
CA THR A 10 6.61 -22.52 3.39
C THR A 10 6.81 -21.29 2.51
N ALA A 11 7.60 -21.43 1.44
CA ALA A 11 7.81 -20.36 0.49
C ALA A 11 6.47 -19.86 -0.03
N GLN A 12 6.06 -18.69 0.47
CA GLN A 12 4.78 -18.08 0.13
C GLN A 12 4.79 -17.75 -1.36
N ARG A 13 3.78 -18.24 -2.09
CA ARG A 13 3.71 -18.08 -3.53
C ARG A 13 2.70 -16.99 -3.87
N PRO A 14 3.12 -15.92 -4.57
CA PRO A 14 2.19 -14.92 -5.05
C PRO A 14 1.18 -15.55 -6.02
N ARG A 15 -0.06 -15.06 -5.98
CA ARG A 15 -1.17 -15.50 -6.83
C ARG A 15 -1.65 -14.39 -7.76
N ARG A 16 -2.29 -14.77 -8.84
CA ARG A 16 -2.94 -13.89 -9.80
C ARG A 16 -4.39 -14.26 -9.93
N PHE A 17 -5.22 -13.24 -10.12
CA PHE A 17 -6.67 -13.39 -10.25
C PHE A 17 -7.18 -12.71 -11.53
N HIS A 18 -6.45 -12.87 -12.63
CA HIS A 18 -6.70 -12.22 -13.92
C HIS A 18 -8.01 -12.64 -14.62
N GLN A 19 -8.70 -13.66 -14.12
CA GLN A 19 -10.04 -14.04 -14.57
C GLN A 19 -11.13 -13.36 -13.75
N GLN A 20 -10.81 -12.97 -12.51
CA GLN A 20 -11.75 -12.37 -11.57
C GLN A 20 -11.61 -10.85 -11.53
N LEU A 21 -10.40 -10.34 -11.66
CA LEU A 21 -10.09 -8.91 -11.69
C LEU A 21 -9.55 -8.51 -13.06
N PRO A 22 -9.98 -7.36 -13.61
CA PRO A 22 -9.38 -6.83 -14.83
C PRO A 22 -7.88 -6.58 -14.63
N PRO A 23 -7.07 -6.55 -15.72
CA PRO A 23 -5.71 -6.04 -15.61
C PRO A 23 -5.77 -4.60 -15.07
N GLY A 24 -5.10 -4.37 -13.93
CA GLY A 24 -5.12 -3.10 -13.25
C GLY A 24 -3.75 -2.83 -12.67
N ASN A 25 -3.35 -1.61 -12.51
CA ASN A 25 -2.20 -1.22 -11.74
C ASN A 25 -2.71 -1.01 -10.32
N TYR A 26 -2.66 -2.06 -9.51
CA TYR A 26 -3.21 -2.03 -8.16
C TYR A 26 -2.20 -1.42 -7.20
N SER A 27 -2.45 -0.17 -6.81
CA SER A 27 -1.54 0.64 -6.00
C SER A 27 -1.82 0.50 -4.50
N GLY A 28 -3.10 0.46 -4.09
CA GLY A 28 -3.47 0.38 -2.67
C GLY A 28 -4.49 -0.72 -2.35
N ILE A 29 -4.46 -1.23 -1.11
CA ILE A 29 -5.41 -2.22 -0.60
C ILE A 29 -5.74 -1.96 0.87
N ALA A 30 -7.02 -2.05 1.25
CA ALA A 30 -7.49 -1.96 2.63
C ALA A 30 -8.42 -3.11 2.98
N ALA A 31 -8.27 -3.68 4.18
CA ALA A 31 -9.21 -4.65 4.72
C ALA A 31 -10.50 -3.94 5.22
N LEU A 32 -11.67 -4.41 4.75
CA LEU A 32 -12.99 -3.88 5.14
C LEU A 32 -13.66 -4.71 6.25
N GLY A 33 -13.04 -5.82 6.65
CA GLY A 33 -13.65 -6.85 7.48
C GLY A 33 -14.37 -7.93 6.64
N ASP A 34 -14.75 -9.04 7.28
CA ASP A 34 -15.51 -10.15 6.67
C ASP A 34 -14.92 -10.67 5.35
N ASN A 35 -13.59 -10.77 5.30
CA ASN A 35 -12.82 -11.18 4.11
C ASN A 35 -12.99 -10.28 2.88
N ARG A 36 -13.52 -9.06 3.06
CA ARG A 36 -13.67 -8.07 2.00
C ARG A 36 -12.52 -7.07 2.02
N TYR A 37 -12.15 -6.61 0.84
CA TYR A 37 -11.04 -5.67 0.65
C TYR A 37 -11.42 -4.61 -0.37
N ALA A 38 -11.06 -3.37 -0.11
CA ALA A 38 -11.05 -2.31 -1.11
C ALA A 38 -9.70 -2.27 -1.80
N ILE A 39 -9.68 -2.14 -3.14
CA ILE A 39 -8.46 -2.07 -3.94
C ILE A 39 -8.57 -0.90 -4.90
N VAL A 40 -7.59 -0.02 -4.90
CA VAL A 40 -7.50 1.08 -5.87
C VAL A 40 -6.54 0.76 -7.00
N SER A 41 -6.75 1.42 -8.14
CA SER A 41 -5.94 1.30 -9.33
C SER A 41 -5.65 2.70 -9.88
N ASP A 42 -4.39 3.02 -10.09
CA ASP A 42 -3.93 4.29 -10.67
C ASP A 42 -4.44 4.52 -12.10
N LYS A 43 -4.74 3.44 -12.84
CA LYS A 43 -5.18 3.45 -14.25
C LYS A 43 -6.64 3.04 -14.45
N SER A 44 -7.48 3.06 -13.42
CA SER A 44 -8.91 2.89 -13.61
C SER A 44 -9.49 4.04 -14.46
N GLU A 45 -10.59 3.78 -15.15
CA GLU A 45 -11.22 4.77 -16.04
C GLU A 45 -11.79 5.96 -15.25
N THR A 46 -12.35 5.68 -14.10
CA THR A 46 -12.95 6.67 -13.20
C THR A 46 -12.34 6.60 -11.81
N ASP A 47 -12.56 7.63 -11.02
CA ASP A 47 -12.26 7.68 -9.59
C ASP A 47 -13.16 6.70 -8.83
N GLY A 48 -12.56 5.82 -8.03
CA GLY A 48 -13.27 4.76 -7.31
C GLY A 48 -12.34 3.60 -6.92
N PHE A 49 -12.93 2.46 -6.59
CA PHE A 49 -12.20 1.29 -6.08
C PHE A 49 -12.97 -0.01 -6.36
N PHE A 50 -12.24 -1.11 -6.43
CA PHE A 50 -12.85 -2.44 -6.45
C PHE A 50 -13.18 -2.89 -5.03
N ILE A 51 -14.29 -3.61 -4.86
CA ILE A 51 -14.51 -4.44 -3.69
C ILE A 51 -14.32 -5.88 -4.11
N VAL A 52 -13.48 -6.60 -3.35
CA VAL A 52 -13.25 -8.03 -3.56
C VAL A 52 -13.42 -8.79 -2.27
N ARG A 53 -13.85 -10.04 -2.38
CA ARG A 53 -13.86 -11.01 -1.28
C ARG A 53 -12.76 -12.02 -1.50
N MET A 54 -11.93 -12.28 -0.49
CA MET A 54 -10.84 -13.25 -0.58
C MET A 54 -10.98 -14.32 0.50
N GLU A 55 -10.97 -15.59 0.08
CA GLU A 55 -10.83 -16.70 1.04
C GLU A 55 -9.35 -16.97 1.31
N ILE A 56 -8.99 -17.01 2.59
CA ILE A 56 -7.62 -17.19 3.05
C ILE A 56 -7.52 -18.47 3.89
N ASP A 57 -6.68 -19.40 3.45
CA ASP A 57 -6.27 -20.55 4.24
C ASP A 57 -5.12 -20.12 5.17
N THR A 58 -5.45 -19.79 6.41
CA THR A 58 -4.48 -19.33 7.41
C THR A 58 -3.49 -20.39 7.83
N VAL A 59 -3.86 -21.69 7.71
CA VAL A 59 -2.97 -22.80 8.03
C VAL A 59 -1.87 -22.96 6.98
N LYS A 60 -2.24 -22.80 5.70
CA LYS A 60 -1.30 -22.90 4.57
C LYS A 60 -0.71 -21.57 4.15
N GLY A 61 -1.14 -20.45 4.77
CA GLY A 61 -0.67 -19.12 4.46
C GLY A 61 -0.89 -18.74 2.99
N ARG A 62 -2.11 -18.94 2.47
CA ARG A 62 -2.38 -18.66 1.05
C ARG A 62 -3.81 -18.18 0.81
N ILE A 63 -3.96 -17.31 -0.18
CA ILE A 63 -5.27 -16.92 -0.71
C ILE A 63 -5.78 -18.10 -1.55
N THR A 64 -6.97 -18.63 -1.28
CA THR A 64 -7.54 -19.78 -1.99
C THR A 64 -8.45 -19.37 -3.14
N SER A 65 -9.23 -18.30 -2.97
CA SER A 65 -10.09 -17.73 -3.99
C SER A 65 -10.17 -16.22 -3.86
N LEU A 66 -10.59 -15.57 -4.94
CA LEU A 66 -10.96 -14.17 -4.99
C LEU A 66 -12.24 -14.04 -5.82
N GLU A 67 -13.22 -13.36 -5.27
CA GLU A 67 -14.46 -12.95 -5.93
C GLU A 67 -14.45 -11.43 -6.07
N ASN A 68 -14.77 -10.92 -7.26
CA ASN A 68 -14.90 -9.50 -7.53
C ASN A 68 -16.35 -9.08 -7.33
N GLU A 69 -16.61 -8.28 -6.30
CA GLU A 69 -17.95 -7.72 -6.00
C GLU A 69 -18.27 -6.48 -6.85
N GLY A 70 -17.31 -6.01 -7.66
CA GLY A 70 -17.50 -4.93 -8.61
C GLY A 70 -16.64 -3.70 -8.34
N TYR A 71 -16.63 -2.79 -9.31
CA TYR A 71 -15.99 -1.48 -9.21
C TYR A 71 -17.00 -0.45 -8.71
N GLN A 72 -16.65 0.23 -7.64
CA GLN A 72 -17.44 1.27 -7.00
C GLN A 72 -16.95 2.63 -7.51
N SER A 73 -17.68 3.23 -8.45
CA SER A 73 -17.28 4.47 -9.12
C SER A 73 -17.96 5.69 -8.52
N SER A 74 -17.22 6.77 -8.33
CA SER A 74 -17.79 8.08 -8.01
C SER A 74 -18.43 8.78 -9.23
N GLY A 75 -18.21 8.27 -10.44
CA GLY A 75 -18.59 8.92 -11.69
C GLY A 75 -17.68 10.09 -12.10
N LEU A 76 -16.64 10.39 -11.31
CA LEU A 76 -15.68 11.45 -11.59
C LEU A 76 -14.46 10.91 -12.34
N PRO A 77 -13.66 11.79 -13.01
CA PRO A 77 -12.42 11.37 -13.65
C PRO A 77 -11.42 10.77 -12.65
N ASN A 78 -10.62 9.84 -13.15
CA ASN A 78 -9.52 9.23 -12.41
C ASN A 78 -8.53 10.28 -11.90
N ARG A 79 -8.11 10.12 -10.63
CA ARG A 79 -7.20 11.01 -9.90
C ARG A 79 -5.79 10.43 -9.73
N ASP A 80 -5.46 9.33 -10.42
CA ASP A 80 -4.27 8.52 -10.13
C ASP A 80 -4.30 8.08 -8.65
N MET A 81 -5.21 7.11 -8.36
CA MET A 81 -5.43 6.67 -6.98
C MET A 81 -4.30 5.74 -6.56
N GLU A 82 -3.57 6.12 -5.50
CA GLU A 82 -2.37 5.42 -5.05
C GLU A 82 -2.60 4.63 -3.74
N ALA A 83 -3.38 5.17 -2.82
CA ALA A 83 -3.60 4.51 -1.54
C ALA A 83 -5.07 4.53 -1.12
N VAL A 84 -5.46 3.53 -0.31
CA VAL A 84 -6.79 3.43 0.27
C VAL A 84 -6.71 2.94 1.71
N CYS A 85 -7.50 3.55 2.61
CA CYS A 85 -7.72 3.00 3.95
C CYS A 85 -9.22 2.95 4.28
N TYR A 86 -9.55 2.11 5.25
CA TYR A 86 -10.93 1.94 5.73
C TYR A 86 -11.08 2.50 7.13
N ARG A 87 -12.17 3.25 7.36
CA ARG A 87 -12.57 3.76 8.67
C ARG A 87 -13.80 3.01 9.16
N PRO A 88 -13.65 2.05 10.10
CA PRO A 88 -14.77 1.23 10.56
C PRO A 88 -15.91 2.00 11.20
N SER A 89 -15.60 3.07 11.96
CA SER A 89 -16.59 3.85 12.71
C SER A 89 -17.62 4.54 11.83
N THR A 90 -17.29 4.86 10.59
CA THR A 90 -18.19 5.48 9.61
C THR A 90 -18.57 4.53 8.46
N ASN A 91 -17.95 3.35 8.40
CA ASN A 91 -18.11 2.41 7.30
C ASN A 91 -17.79 3.06 5.94
N THR A 92 -16.69 3.82 5.88
CA THR A 92 -16.25 4.56 4.70
C THR A 92 -14.80 4.23 4.37
N VAL A 93 -14.40 4.45 3.11
CA VAL A 93 -13.01 4.41 2.70
C VAL A 93 -12.50 5.81 2.40
N PHE A 94 -11.21 6.01 2.60
CA PHE A 94 -10.50 7.22 2.19
C PHE A 94 -9.51 6.84 1.11
N ILE A 95 -9.42 7.66 0.05
CA ILE A 95 -8.57 7.38 -1.11
C ILE A 95 -7.69 8.58 -1.40
N ALA A 96 -6.39 8.34 -1.45
CA ALA A 96 -5.39 9.31 -1.87
C ALA A 96 -5.25 9.33 -3.39
N GLY A 97 -5.14 10.50 -3.99
CA GLY A 97 -4.87 10.70 -5.40
C GLY A 97 -3.59 11.50 -5.62
N GLU A 98 -2.72 11.03 -6.52
CA GLU A 98 -1.46 11.68 -6.83
C GLU A 98 -1.64 12.97 -7.64
N LYS A 99 -2.62 13.01 -8.56
CA LYS A 99 -2.85 14.18 -9.43
C LYS A 99 -3.23 15.44 -8.69
N ASP A 100 -3.95 15.31 -7.58
CA ASP A 100 -4.44 16.46 -6.83
C ASP A 100 -3.85 16.57 -5.42
N ASN A 101 -3.11 15.55 -4.97
CA ASN A 101 -2.54 15.47 -3.62
C ASN A 101 -3.60 15.63 -2.51
N GLU A 102 -4.79 15.08 -2.75
CA GLU A 102 -5.94 15.14 -1.83
C GLU A 102 -6.38 13.73 -1.42
N VAL A 103 -6.96 13.64 -0.23
CA VAL A 103 -7.53 12.41 0.30
C VAL A 103 -9.01 12.62 0.57
N TYR A 104 -9.87 11.99 -0.25
CA TYR A 104 -11.33 12.11 -0.13
C TYR A 104 -11.94 10.88 0.54
N GLU A 105 -13.08 11.11 1.21
CA GLU A 105 -13.91 10.07 1.82
C GLU A 105 -15.01 9.60 0.85
N TYR A 106 -15.20 8.27 0.81
CA TYR A 106 -16.20 7.60 -0.04
C TYR A 106 -17.06 6.65 0.78
N GLN A 107 -18.34 6.58 0.43
CA GLN A 107 -19.21 5.46 0.82
C GLN A 107 -18.74 4.17 0.11
N LEU A 108 -19.13 3.00 0.64
CA LEU A 108 -18.78 1.72 0.03
C LEU A 108 -19.46 1.47 -1.35
N ASP A 109 -20.40 2.33 -1.76
CA ASP A 109 -20.99 2.33 -3.11
C ASP A 109 -20.23 3.22 -4.11
N GLY A 110 -19.12 3.82 -3.67
CA GLY A 110 -18.26 4.68 -4.50
C GLY A 110 -18.59 6.16 -4.47
N GLN A 111 -19.71 6.57 -3.88
CA GLN A 111 -20.08 7.99 -3.82
C GLN A 111 -19.19 8.75 -2.84
N ARG A 112 -18.68 9.93 -3.26
CA ARG A 112 -17.95 10.81 -2.36
C ARG A 112 -18.90 11.42 -1.32
N THR A 113 -18.48 11.42 -0.05
CA THR A 113 -19.26 12.03 1.03
C THR A 113 -19.19 13.56 1.04
N GLY A 114 -18.29 14.15 0.26
CA GLY A 114 -17.95 15.58 0.30
C GLY A 114 -16.91 15.93 1.36
N ARG A 115 -16.48 14.98 2.20
CA ARG A 115 -15.46 15.16 3.24
C ARG A 115 -14.07 14.75 2.71
N ARG A 116 -13.02 15.37 3.27
CA ARG A 116 -11.62 15.09 2.92
C ARG A 116 -10.70 15.42 4.07
N LEU A 117 -9.49 14.89 4.05
CA LEU A 117 -8.44 15.34 4.96
C LEU A 117 -8.02 16.78 4.58
N GLU A 118 -7.84 17.64 5.56
CA GLU A 118 -7.28 18.99 5.34
C GLU A 118 -5.78 18.93 5.16
N MET A 119 -5.34 18.68 3.92
CA MET A 119 -3.92 18.51 3.59
C MET A 119 -3.13 19.79 3.86
N PRO A 120 -1.99 19.72 4.62
CA PRO A 120 -1.09 20.85 4.79
C PRO A 120 -0.51 21.32 3.47
N GLU A 121 -0.23 22.63 3.37
CA GLU A 121 0.27 23.28 2.15
C GLU A 121 1.55 22.62 1.60
N ALA A 122 2.40 22.09 2.49
CA ALA A 122 3.61 21.40 2.09
C ALA A 122 3.37 20.17 1.19
N PHE A 123 2.23 19.48 1.34
CA PHE A 123 1.85 18.34 0.50
C PHE A 123 1.19 18.76 -0.81
N LYS A 124 0.47 19.89 -0.82
CA LYS A 124 -0.17 20.43 -2.03
C LYS A 124 0.83 20.86 -3.11
N GLY A 125 2.03 21.23 -2.70
CA GLY A 125 3.14 21.62 -3.59
C GLY A 125 4.04 20.45 -4.00
N ALA A 126 3.69 19.20 -3.68
CA ALA A 126 4.44 18.04 -4.13
C ALA A 126 4.41 17.93 -5.66
N ASP A 127 5.53 17.50 -6.24
CA ASP A 127 5.67 17.37 -7.69
C ASP A 127 4.74 16.25 -8.19
N HIS A 128 4.13 16.42 -9.36
CA HIS A 128 3.10 15.52 -9.92
C HIS A 128 3.50 14.04 -10.07
N ASN A 129 4.76 13.68 -9.88
CA ASN A 129 5.26 12.30 -9.88
C ASN A 129 5.80 11.86 -8.52
N TYR A 130 5.56 12.61 -7.46
CA TYR A 130 6.07 12.36 -6.10
C TYR A 130 5.05 12.80 -5.04
N GLY A 131 3.77 12.63 -5.38
CA GLY A 131 2.64 13.01 -4.56
C GLY A 131 2.41 12.11 -3.35
N ILE A 132 1.16 12.07 -2.91
CA ILE A 132 0.72 11.21 -1.81
C ILE A 132 0.63 9.77 -2.34
N GLU A 133 1.47 8.90 -1.80
CA GLU A 133 1.54 7.48 -2.17
C GLU A 133 0.94 6.56 -1.10
N SER A 134 0.84 7.02 0.14
CA SER A 134 0.54 6.15 1.26
C SER A 134 -0.53 6.74 2.17
N LEU A 135 -1.45 5.88 2.60
CA LEU A 135 -2.54 6.25 3.49
C LEU A 135 -2.99 5.07 4.34
N THR A 136 -3.02 5.24 5.66
CA THR A 136 -3.58 4.23 6.56
C THR A 136 -4.38 4.87 7.69
N TYR A 137 -5.27 4.09 8.31
CA TYR A 137 -6.07 4.52 9.46
C TYR A 137 -5.82 3.60 10.66
N ASP A 138 -5.37 4.19 11.75
CA ASP A 138 -5.24 3.53 13.06
C ASP A 138 -6.57 3.65 13.81
N ALA A 139 -7.34 2.58 13.83
CA ALA A 139 -8.64 2.54 14.50
C ALA A 139 -8.52 2.64 16.03
N ARG A 140 -7.37 2.27 16.61
CA ARG A 140 -7.12 2.36 18.05
C ARG A 140 -6.85 3.78 18.51
N ARG A 141 -6.04 4.55 17.72
CA ARG A 141 -5.69 5.94 18.03
C ARG A 141 -6.64 6.96 17.40
N HIS A 142 -7.53 6.51 16.52
CA HIS A 142 -8.41 7.38 15.73
C HIS A 142 -7.61 8.39 14.89
N LEU A 143 -6.55 7.91 14.22
CA LEU A 143 -5.65 8.73 13.43
C LEU A 143 -5.45 8.16 12.02
N PHE A 144 -5.50 9.04 11.04
CA PHE A 144 -4.96 8.76 9.71
C PHE A 144 -3.48 9.09 9.68
N TYR A 145 -2.71 8.35 8.88
CA TYR A 145 -1.31 8.61 8.56
C TYR A 145 -1.16 8.71 7.06
N VAL A 146 -0.49 9.75 6.59
CA VAL A 146 -0.28 10.05 5.18
C VAL A 146 1.18 10.39 4.96
N THR A 147 1.78 9.89 3.88
CA THR A 147 3.12 10.31 3.43
C THR A 147 3.21 10.34 1.91
N SER A 148 4.19 11.08 1.40
CA SER A 148 4.60 11.08 -0.01
C SER A 148 5.60 9.96 -0.29
N GLU A 149 5.76 9.58 -1.57
CA GLU A 149 6.78 8.60 -1.99
C GLU A 149 8.19 9.07 -1.64
N HIS A 150 8.46 10.35 -1.89
CA HIS A 150 9.75 10.99 -1.70
C HIS A 150 9.70 12.16 -0.73
N VAL A 151 10.88 12.63 -0.32
CA VAL A 151 10.99 13.83 0.50
C VAL A 151 10.42 15.05 -0.24
N LEU A 152 9.65 15.87 0.46
CA LEU A 152 9.09 17.09 -0.10
C LEU A 152 10.20 18.09 -0.39
N LYS A 153 9.96 18.99 -1.33
CA LYS A 153 10.94 20.00 -1.75
C LYS A 153 11.43 20.84 -0.57
N GLY A 154 12.75 20.84 -0.36
CA GLY A 154 13.40 21.56 0.75
C GLY A 154 13.58 20.73 2.02
N ASP A 155 13.03 19.53 2.09
CA ASP A 155 13.19 18.62 3.21
C ASP A 155 14.40 17.68 3.01
N SER A 156 14.85 17.08 4.09
CA SER A 156 15.87 16.03 4.11
C SER A 156 15.35 14.68 4.59
N LEU A 157 14.13 14.64 5.12
CA LEU A 157 13.43 13.48 5.65
C LEU A 157 11.99 13.49 5.14
N LEU A 158 11.40 12.30 5.02
CA LEU A 158 9.98 12.16 4.73
C LEU A 158 9.15 12.67 5.90
N ARG A 159 8.00 13.25 5.59
CA ARG A 159 6.99 13.65 6.56
C ARG A 159 5.86 12.64 6.59
N ILE A 160 5.58 12.07 7.75
CA ILE A 160 4.36 11.30 7.99
C ILE A 160 3.41 12.20 8.77
N GLN A 161 2.40 12.73 8.08
CA GLN A 161 1.39 13.61 8.64
C GLN A 161 0.25 12.81 9.22
N THR A 162 -0.20 13.16 10.43
CA THR A 162 -1.40 12.56 11.03
C THR A 162 -2.60 13.48 10.99
N PHE A 163 -3.80 12.88 10.95
CA PHE A 163 -5.08 13.60 11.00
C PHE A 163 -6.00 12.91 12.00
N GLY A 164 -6.80 13.69 12.70
CA GLY A 164 -7.82 13.16 13.61
C GLY A 164 -9.10 12.72 12.88
N ASP A 165 -10.04 12.16 13.63
CA ASP A 165 -11.38 11.79 13.15
C ASP A 165 -12.20 12.98 12.62
N ASP A 166 -11.84 14.19 13.03
CA ASP A 166 -12.39 15.45 12.49
C ASP A 166 -11.77 15.85 11.15
N LEU A 167 -10.81 15.04 10.63
CA LEU A 167 -10.11 15.20 9.37
C LEU A 167 -9.11 16.37 9.35
N LEU A 168 -8.84 16.99 10.51
CA LEU A 168 -7.89 18.07 10.66
C LEU A 168 -6.47 17.56 10.95
N PRO A 169 -5.43 18.24 10.47
CA PRO A 169 -4.05 17.84 10.71
C PRO A 169 -3.72 17.84 12.19
N ARG A 170 -2.91 16.88 12.59
CA ARG A 170 -2.38 16.71 13.95
C ARG A 170 -0.85 16.75 13.89
N ARG A 171 -0.22 15.85 14.61
CA ARG A 171 1.23 15.73 14.68
C ARG A 171 1.84 15.30 13.36
N GLN A 172 3.04 15.77 13.08
CA GLN A 172 3.88 15.35 11.97
C GLN A 172 5.11 14.63 12.52
N TYR A 173 5.38 13.46 11.98
CA TYR A 173 6.58 12.69 12.24
C TYR A 173 7.56 12.83 11.08
N LEU A 174 8.83 12.61 11.37
CA LEU A 174 9.90 12.54 10.38
C LEU A 174 10.34 11.08 10.22
N TYR A 175 10.56 10.66 9.00
CA TYR A 175 10.99 9.31 8.67
C TYR A 175 12.20 9.33 7.77
N ARG A 176 13.20 8.51 8.11
CA ARG A 176 14.41 8.36 7.30
C ARG A 176 14.31 7.09 6.45
N ALA A 177 13.95 7.23 5.20
CA ALA A 177 13.99 6.12 4.25
C ALA A 177 15.42 5.65 3.98
N ASP A 178 15.56 4.42 3.56
CA ASP A 178 16.85 3.86 3.14
C ASP A 178 17.40 4.60 1.92
N LYS A 179 18.72 4.68 1.87
CA LYS A 179 19.38 5.16 0.66
C LYS A 179 19.19 4.15 -0.48
N PRO A 180 19.12 4.61 -1.75
CA PRO A 180 19.02 3.69 -2.88
C PRO A 180 20.22 2.75 -2.94
N ILE A 181 19.97 1.48 -3.26
CA ILE A 181 21.00 0.44 -3.43
C ILE A 181 22.05 0.88 -4.48
N SER A 182 21.61 1.59 -5.50
CA SER A 182 22.49 2.26 -6.47
C SER A 182 21.75 3.39 -7.16
N SER A 183 22.47 4.27 -7.87
CA SER A 183 21.90 5.36 -8.67
C SER A 183 20.96 4.91 -9.81
N LYS A 184 20.86 3.59 -10.05
CA LYS A 184 19.97 2.99 -11.06
C LYS A 184 18.66 2.47 -10.47
N HIS A 185 18.45 2.59 -9.15
CA HIS A 185 17.22 2.21 -8.48
C HIS A 185 16.33 3.44 -8.28
N ILE A 186 15.07 3.31 -8.68
CA ILE A 186 13.99 4.17 -8.21
C ILE A 186 13.63 3.65 -6.82
N TYR A 187 13.41 4.51 -5.86
CA TYR A 187 13.15 4.14 -4.48
C TYR A 187 12.15 5.10 -3.85
N GLY A 188 11.48 4.69 -2.81
CA GLY A 188 10.52 5.52 -2.08
C GLY A 188 9.76 4.72 -1.05
N VAL A 189 8.88 5.41 -0.31
CA VAL A 189 7.86 4.77 0.52
C VAL A 189 6.65 4.49 -0.35
N ALA A 190 6.29 3.22 -0.47
CA ALA A 190 5.18 2.79 -1.32
C ALA A 190 3.86 2.68 -0.53
N GLU A 191 3.89 2.31 0.78
CA GLU A 191 2.67 2.22 1.56
C GLU A 191 2.94 2.31 3.07
N LEU A 192 1.92 2.73 3.80
CA LEU A 192 1.81 2.69 5.25
C LEU A 192 0.73 1.68 5.67
N CYS A 193 0.95 0.99 6.78
CA CYS A 193 -0.08 0.12 7.35
C CYS A 193 -0.08 0.23 8.88
N ALA A 194 -1.13 0.81 9.44
CA ALA A 194 -1.36 0.81 10.87
C ALA A 194 -1.77 -0.60 11.32
N LEU A 195 -1.15 -1.09 12.39
CA LEU A 195 -1.46 -2.37 12.99
C LEU A 195 -2.47 -2.21 14.12
N ASP A 196 -3.23 -3.27 14.41
CA ASP A 196 -4.23 -3.27 15.49
C ASP A 196 -3.65 -2.97 16.87
N ASP A 197 -2.35 -3.20 17.09
CA ASP A 197 -1.66 -2.92 18.34
C ASP A 197 -1.11 -1.48 18.43
N GLY A 198 -1.25 -0.70 17.37
CA GLY A 198 -0.85 0.71 17.28
C GLY A 198 0.56 0.94 16.75
N ARG A 199 1.27 -0.10 16.33
CA ARG A 199 2.50 0.05 15.55
C ARG A 199 2.16 0.46 14.13
N LEU A 200 3.10 1.09 13.45
CA LEU A 200 2.98 1.50 12.05
C LEU A 200 4.03 0.77 11.22
N LEU A 201 3.59 0.12 10.16
CA LEU A 201 4.48 -0.42 9.15
C LEU A 201 4.70 0.63 8.06
N VAL A 202 5.94 0.71 7.60
CA VAL A 202 6.37 1.54 6.47
C VAL A 202 6.97 0.61 5.43
N MET A 203 6.36 0.54 4.26
CA MET A 203 6.85 -0.25 3.14
C MET A 203 7.72 0.61 2.23
N GLU A 204 9.02 0.35 2.23
CA GLU A 204 9.98 0.95 1.32
C GLU A 204 10.19 0.07 0.08
N ARG A 205 10.23 0.68 -1.06
CA ARG A 205 10.41 0.04 -2.35
C ARG A 205 11.68 0.52 -3.05
N GLN A 206 12.43 -0.40 -3.62
CA GLN A 206 13.53 -0.09 -4.51
C GLN A 206 13.42 -0.94 -5.78
N ILE A 207 13.24 -0.28 -6.93
CA ILE A 207 13.01 -0.94 -8.20
C ILE A 207 14.10 -0.57 -9.22
N ARG A 208 14.59 -1.57 -9.94
CA ARG A 208 15.50 -1.39 -11.06
C ARG A 208 14.97 -2.11 -12.29
N VAL A 209 14.77 -1.36 -13.39
CA VAL A 209 14.31 -1.91 -14.66
C VAL A 209 15.34 -1.57 -15.75
N PRO A 210 16.25 -2.50 -16.10
CA PRO A 210 17.18 -2.29 -17.20
C PRO A 210 16.46 -2.19 -18.55
N ARG A 211 17.09 -1.53 -19.53
CA ARG A 211 16.50 -1.33 -20.88
C ARG A 211 16.05 -2.63 -21.54
N LEU A 212 16.78 -3.71 -21.38
CA LEU A 212 16.45 -5.04 -21.93
C LEU A 212 15.60 -5.88 -20.98
N LYS A 213 15.21 -5.34 -19.82
CA LYS A 213 14.37 -5.97 -18.77
C LYS A 213 14.97 -7.22 -18.09
N ILE A 214 15.93 -7.90 -18.71
CA ILE A 214 16.67 -8.98 -18.05
C ILE A 214 17.49 -8.41 -16.90
N GLY A 215 17.31 -8.96 -15.69
CA GLY A 215 17.90 -8.45 -14.47
C GLY A 215 17.10 -7.30 -13.84
N ALA A 216 15.85 -7.06 -14.26
CA ALA A 216 14.93 -6.24 -13.51
C ALA A 216 14.69 -6.86 -12.12
N SER A 217 14.69 -6.04 -11.09
CA SER A 217 14.55 -6.47 -9.71
C SER A 217 13.79 -5.42 -8.89
N THR A 218 13.03 -5.91 -7.91
CA THR A 218 12.42 -5.09 -6.88
C THR A 218 12.84 -5.64 -5.53
N THR A 219 13.22 -4.76 -4.62
CA THR A 219 13.43 -5.04 -3.21
C THR A 219 12.40 -4.24 -2.43
N ILE A 220 11.55 -4.94 -1.69
CA ILE A 220 10.59 -4.38 -0.75
C ILE A 220 11.13 -4.64 0.64
N ARG A 221 11.21 -3.59 1.47
CA ARG A 221 11.51 -3.69 2.89
C ARG A 221 10.36 -3.11 3.69
N ILE A 222 9.85 -3.88 4.61
CA ILE A 222 8.79 -3.47 5.51
C ILE A 222 9.44 -3.23 6.86
N TYR A 223 9.37 -1.99 7.30
CA TYR A 223 9.87 -1.55 8.59
C TYR A 223 8.71 -1.34 9.54
N GLU A 224 8.91 -1.76 10.77
CA GLU A 224 8.05 -1.43 11.89
C GLU A 224 8.58 -0.19 12.58
N THR A 225 7.67 0.69 12.97
CA THR A 225 7.94 1.88 13.76
C THR A 225 6.81 2.13 14.75
N GLU A 226 7.11 2.82 15.82
CA GLU A 226 6.13 3.16 16.86
C GLU A 226 6.00 4.69 16.94
N PRO A 227 4.86 5.25 16.44
CA PRO A 227 4.63 6.70 16.48
C PRO A 227 4.21 7.14 17.89
N LEU A 228 5.19 7.39 18.74
CA LEU A 228 5.04 7.90 20.10
C LEU A 228 5.42 9.39 20.20
N ASP A 229 6.22 9.73 21.20
CA ASP A 229 6.58 11.12 21.50
C ASP A 229 7.72 11.67 20.63
N ASP A 230 8.59 10.81 20.11
CA ASP A 230 9.69 11.22 19.26
C ASP A 230 9.22 11.67 17.89
N VAL A 231 9.74 12.81 17.41
CA VAL A 231 9.44 13.34 16.08
C VAL A 231 10.08 12.49 15.00
N LEU A 232 11.34 12.04 15.21
CA LEU A 232 12.05 11.15 14.28
C LEU A 232 11.77 9.69 14.63
N LEU A 233 11.01 9.03 13.77
CA LEU A 233 10.64 7.64 13.96
C LEU A 233 11.88 6.72 13.85
N GLN A 234 12.05 5.86 14.84
CA GLN A 234 12.98 4.73 14.77
C GLN A 234 12.31 3.59 14.01
N LYS A 235 13.09 2.85 13.22
CA LYS A 235 12.56 1.77 12.39
C LYS A 235 13.30 0.46 12.60
N HIS A 236 12.58 -0.66 12.58
CA HIS A 236 13.10 -2.02 12.66
C HIS A 236 12.64 -2.83 11.45
N LEU A 237 13.56 -3.46 10.74
CA LEU A 237 13.23 -4.32 9.60
C LEU A 237 12.49 -5.57 10.07
N VAL A 238 11.25 -5.76 9.62
CA VAL A 238 10.44 -6.95 9.94
C VAL A 238 10.30 -7.90 8.76
N LYS A 239 10.40 -7.38 7.52
CA LYS A 239 10.30 -8.21 6.32
C LYS A 239 11.12 -7.64 5.18
N GLU A 240 11.78 -8.53 4.41
CA GLU A 240 12.34 -8.21 3.11
C GLU A 240 11.81 -9.18 2.05
N ILE A 241 11.38 -8.64 0.91
CA ILE A 241 10.89 -9.39 -0.24
C ILE A 241 11.70 -8.97 -1.44
N HIS A 242 12.31 -9.94 -2.12
CA HIS A 242 13.08 -9.68 -3.32
C HIS A 242 12.49 -10.42 -4.51
N THR A 243 12.18 -9.69 -5.56
CA THR A 243 11.66 -10.26 -6.80
C THR A 243 12.53 -9.85 -8.00
N ARG A 244 12.63 -10.72 -9.01
CA ARG A 244 13.49 -10.48 -10.18
C ARG A 244 13.01 -11.21 -11.42
N ILE A 245 13.36 -10.65 -12.58
CA ILE A 245 13.29 -11.35 -13.86
C ILE A 245 14.66 -11.98 -14.15
N ASN A 246 14.68 -13.28 -14.32
CA ASN A 246 15.84 -14.01 -14.85
C ASN A 246 15.36 -15.04 -15.90
N LEU A 247 16.28 -15.81 -16.48
CA LEU A 247 15.98 -16.82 -17.51
C LEU A 247 15.05 -17.94 -17.00
N VAL A 248 15.00 -18.17 -15.69
CA VAL A 248 14.23 -19.24 -15.06
C VAL A 248 12.96 -18.70 -14.38
N SER A 249 13.01 -17.52 -13.78
CA SER A 249 11.91 -16.93 -13.00
C SER A 249 11.36 -15.66 -13.64
N ARG A 250 10.04 -15.61 -13.81
CA ARG A 250 9.29 -14.40 -14.21
C ARG A 250 8.50 -13.83 -13.03
N ARG A 251 8.99 -14.02 -11.81
CA ARG A 251 8.32 -13.55 -10.59
C ARG A 251 8.82 -12.16 -10.21
N PHE A 252 8.67 -11.22 -11.10
CA PHE A 252 8.90 -9.82 -10.81
C PHE A 252 7.57 -9.19 -10.39
N ALA A 253 7.56 -8.53 -9.25
CA ALA A 253 6.40 -7.85 -8.71
C ALA A 253 6.82 -6.49 -8.15
N ASN A 254 6.08 -5.46 -8.53
CA ASN A 254 6.17 -4.12 -8.01
C ASN A 254 5.06 -3.98 -6.96
N TYR A 255 5.31 -4.43 -5.72
CA TYR A 255 4.33 -4.29 -4.65
C TYR A 255 4.25 -2.85 -4.20
N GLU A 256 3.04 -2.31 -4.21
CA GLU A 256 2.73 -0.94 -3.82
C GLU A 256 1.69 -0.89 -2.69
N GLY A 257 0.63 -1.68 -2.76
CA GLY A 257 -0.36 -1.73 -1.69
C GLY A 257 -0.05 -2.77 -0.62
N LEU A 258 -0.36 -2.43 0.64
CA LEU A 258 -0.15 -3.26 1.82
C LEU A 258 -1.29 -3.09 2.82
N CYS A 259 -1.85 -4.20 3.32
CA CYS A 259 -2.72 -4.18 4.50
C CYS A 259 -2.47 -5.36 5.43
N GLN A 260 -2.95 -5.27 6.67
CA GLN A 260 -3.01 -6.37 7.62
C GLN A 260 -4.41 -7.03 7.54
N PRO A 261 -4.55 -8.22 6.91
CA PRO A 261 -5.83 -8.90 6.84
C PRO A 261 -6.26 -9.49 8.20
N PHE A 262 -5.30 -9.90 9.02
CA PHE A 262 -5.44 -10.39 10.38
C PHE A 262 -4.08 -10.38 11.10
N PRO A 263 -4.02 -10.43 12.44
CA PRO A 263 -2.78 -10.29 13.19
C PRO A 263 -1.66 -11.24 12.75
N GLY A 264 -0.45 -10.71 12.57
CA GLY A 264 0.73 -11.46 12.14
C GLY A 264 0.84 -11.76 10.64
N TRP A 265 -0.11 -11.26 9.83
CA TRP A 265 -0.11 -11.47 8.38
C TRP A 265 -0.24 -10.18 7.61
N LEU A 266 0.42 -10.11 6.48
CA LEU A 266 0.38 -9.01 5.54
C LEU A 266 -0.13 -9.49 4.18
N LEU A 267 -0.98 -8.70 3.56
CA LEU A 267 -1.46 -8.87 2.21
C LEU A 267 -0.94 -7.72 1.35
N LEU A 268 -0.19 -8.08 0.31
CA LEU A 268 0.38 -7.11 -0.63
C LEU A 268 -0.25 -7.28 -2.01
N VAL A 269 -0.45 -6.16 -2.69
CA VAL A 269 -0.85 -6.11 -4.11
C VAL A 269 0.24 -5.44 -4.93
N ALA A 270 0.38 -5.87 -6.18
CA ALA A 270 1.41 -5.35 -7.07
C ALA A 270 0.80 -4.55 -8.20
N ASP A 271 1.39 -3.41 -8.48
CA ASP A 271 1.18 -2.66 -9.71
C ASP A 271 1.87 -3.36 -10.88
N SER A 272 1.11 -3.68 -11.92
CA SER A 272 1.63 -4.23 -13.17
C SER A 272 2.22 -3.19 -14.12
N GLN A 273 2.08 -1.90 -13.79
CA GLN A 273 2.52 -0.72 -14.54
C GLN A 273 2.12 -0.70 -16.03
N ASN A 274 1.24 -1.56 -16.47
CA ASN A 274 0.75 -1.71 -17.83
C ASN A 274 1.85 -1.67 -18.93
N ARG A 275 3.10 -1.52 -18.50
CA ARG A 275 4.27 -1.17 -19.35
C ARG A 275 4.92 -2.37 -20.01
N PHE A 276 4.63 -3.60 -19.59
CA PHE A 276 5.46 -4.70 -20.02
C PHE A 276 4.68 -5.90 -20.53
N LYS A 277 3.52 -5.71 -21.19
CA LYS A 277 2.76 -6.76 -21.92
C LYS A 277 3.03 -8.17 -21.39
N GLY A 278 2.66 -8.43 -20.12
CA GLY A 278 2.80 -9.75 -19.48
C GLY A 278 4.11 -10.03 -18.75
N PHE A 279 5.06 -9.09 -18.64
CA PHE A 279 6.23 -9.24 -17.77
C PHE A 279 5.93 -8.80 -16.34
N LEU A 280 5.33 -7.64 -16.15
CA LEU A 280 4.73 -7.24 -14.88
C LEU A 280 3.32 -7.79 -14.81
N ARG A 281 2.88 -8.14 -13.63
CA ARG A 281 1.60 -8.79 -13.40
C ARG A 281 1.04 -8.35 -12.08
N ASP A 282 -0.27 -8.29 -11.99
CA ASP A 282 -1.00 -8.01 -10.76
C ASP A 282 -0.88 -9.23 -9.82
N TRP A 283 0.10 -9.16 -8.93
CA TRP A 283 0.36 -10.19 -7.95
C TRP A 283 -0.28 -9.85 -6.62
N PHE A 284 -0.86 -10.85 -5.98
CA PHE A 284 -1.31 -10.83 -4.59
C PHE A 284 -0.39 -11.74 -3.79
N LEU A 285 0.19 -11.21 -2.72
CA LEU A 285 1.07 -11.96 -1.84
C LEU A 285 0.55 -11.89 -0.40
N LEU A 286 0.23 -13.03 0.17
CA LEU A 286 -0.02 -13.18 1.60
C LEU A 286 1.28 -13.64 2.25
N THR A 287 1.72 -12.97 3.32
CA THR A 287 2.98 -13.28 4.03
C THR A 287 2.83 -13.02 5.51
N SER A 288 3.46 -13.83 6.37
CA SER A 288 3.62 -13.55 7.79
C SER A 288 4.81 -12.63 8.05
N PHE A 289 4.80 -11.95 9.19
CA PHE A 289 5.88 -11.10 9.68
C PHE A 289 6.03 -11.22 11.20
#